data_8f6f833d1e1f558698c5c8542e9df493
#
_entry.id   8f6f833d1e1f558698c5c8542e9df493
#
_cell.length_a   1.000
_cell.length_b   1.000
_cell.length_c   1.000
_cell.angle_alpha   90.00
_cell.angle_beta   90.00
_cell.angle_gamma   90.00
#
_symmetry.space_group_name_H-M   'P 1'
#
loop_
_entity.id
_entity.type
_entity.pdbx_description
1 polymer ?
#
loop_
_entity_poly.entity_id
_entity_poly.type
_entity_poly.pdbx_seq_one_letter_code
_entity_poly.pdbx_strand_id
1 'polypeptide(L)'
;DQDEKRSVIEGITKFAQGRNATEIMDELIGYTYTFPREDKRSFLREGREFSTMLNSCGRIGKSGVGISICMGDRNKMLQEGEKILAQYRSMIREYMNVLGNERWRTNSDENCVMVNAEGLVPETMTGTISSLIAGSPKNIGKIVILRTDGSEGTIKFSSRKSVSCKSDVNLSDLMRNGAARFDGMGGGHEAAAGAKIT
;
A
#
# COMPACT_ATOMS: atom_id res chain seq x y z
N ASP A 1 11.78 27.05 -4.93
CA ASP A 1 11.90 28.18 -4.00
C ASP A 1 10.60 28.33 -3.20
N GLN A 2 10.52 29.26 -2.22
CA GLN A 2 9.31 29.42 -1.39
C GLN A 2 8.15 30.05 -2.18
N ASP A 3 8.45 30.91 -3.12
CA ASP A 3 7.45 31.59 -3.95
C ASP A 3 6.81 30.63 -4.94
N GLU A 4 7.58 29.70 -5.51
CA GLU A 4 7.07 28.62 -6.34
C GLU A 4 6.14 27.69 -5.55
N LYS A 5 6.51 27.31 -4.33
CA LYS A 5 5.65 26.50 -3.46
C LYS A 5 4.33 27.20 -3.16
N ARG A 6 4.40 28.49 -2.83
CA ARG A 6 3.21 29.32 -2.57
C ARG A 6 2.30 29.38 -3.78
N SER A 7 2.86 29.62 -4.97
CA SER A 7 2.12 29.68 -6.23
C SER A 7 1.43 28.35 -6.56
N VAL A 8 2.12 27.23 -6.33
CA VAL A 8 1.53 25.88 -6.52
C VAL A 8 0.37 25.63 -5.52
N ILE A 9 0.56 25.96 -4.24
CA ILE A 9 -0.48 25.82 -3.22
C ILE A 9 -1.69 26.67 -3.57
N GLU A 10 -1.50 27.93 -3.95
CA GLU A 10 -2.59 28.82 -4.38
C GLU A 10 -3.34 28.29 -5.61
N GLY A 11 -2.62 27.75 -6.59
CA GLY A 11 -3.21 27.12 -7.78
C GLY A 11 -4.06 25.90 -7.43
N ILE A 12 -3.56 25.01 -6.56
CA ILE A 12 -4.29 23.82 -6.09
C ILE A 12 -5.52 24.24 -5.28
N THR A 13 -5.37 25.26 -4.40
CA THR A 13 -6.49 25.77 -3.57
C THR A 13 -7.62 26.29 -4.44
N LYS A 14 -7.31 27.12 -5.45
CA LYS A 14 -8.32 27.64 -6.40
C LYS A 14 -9.01 26.49 -7.16
N PHE A 15 -8.24 25.49 -7.59
CA PHE A 15 -8.79 24.32 -8.28
C PHE A 15 -9.72 23.49 -7.38
N ALA A 16 -9.36 23.30 -6.13
CA ALA A 16 -10.16 22.56 -5.14
C ALA A 16 -11.45 23.31 -4.77
N GLN A 17 -11.37 24.63 -4.55
CA GLN A 17 -12.52 25.49 -4.27
C GLN A 17 -13.57 25.45 -5.38
N GLY A 18 -13.14 25.49 -6.65
CA GLY A 18 -14.03 25.37 -7.81
C GLY A 18 -14.75 24.01 -7.93
N ARG A 19 -14.40 23.01 -7.09
CA ARG A 19 -14.95 21.65 -7.10
C ARG A 19 -15.54 21.22 -5.77
N ASN A 20 -15.72 22.14 -4.81
CA ASN A 20 -16.14 21.83 -3.43
C ASN A 20 -15.30 20.76 -2.72
N ALA A 21 -13.99 20.75 -3.01
CA ALA A 21 -13.04 19.76 -2.52
C ALA A 21 -11.98 20.37 -1.57
N THR A 22 -12.39 21.37 -0.77
CA THR A 22 -11.47 22.08 0.15
C THR A 22 -10.91 21.19 1.26
N GLU A 23 -11.62 20.13 1.65
CA GLU A 23 -11.15 19.13 2.63
C GLU A 23 -9.86 18.42 2.18
N ILE A 24 -9.60 18.35 0.86
CA ILE A 24 -8.38 17.75 0.31
C ILE A 24 -7.13 18.57 0.68
N MET A 25 -7.26 19.85 0.97
CA MET A 25 -6.13 20.72 1.30
C MET A 25 -5.43 20.31 2.60
N ASP A 26 -6.18 19.86 3.59
CA ASP A 26 -5.62 19.39 4.87
C ASP A 26 -4.84 18.08 4.72
N GLU A 27 -5.18 17.26 3.72
CA GLU A 27 -4.46 16.04 3.38
C GLU A 27 -3.20 16.29 2.54
N LEU A 28 -3.15 17.40 1.77
CA LEU A 28 -2.01 17.77 0.93
C LEU A 28 -0.88 18.42 1.72
N ILE A 29 -1.20 19.06 2.84
CA ILE A 29 -0.21 19.75 3.69
C ILE A 29 0.11 18.86 4.88
N GLY A 30 1.25 18.21 4.85
CA GLY A 30 1.71 17.30 5.90
C GLY A 30 3.16 17.53 6.30
N TYR A 31 3.56 16.90 7.39
CA TYR A 31 4.95 16.88 7.81
C TYR A 31 5.78 15.99 6.91
N THR A 32 6.96 16.47 6.51
CA THR A 32 7.99 15.65 5.88
C THR A 32 9.10 15.38 6.90
N TYR A 33 9.54 14.14 6.97
CA TYR A 33 10.64 13.73 7.84
C TYR A 33 11.91 13.63 7.00
N THR A 34 12.97 14.32 7.44
CA THR A 34 14.26 14.27 6.74
C THR A 34 15.35 13.74 7.66
N PHE A 35 16.29 13.00 7.10
CA PHE A 35 17.51 12.55 7.77
C PHE A 35 18.65 13.52 7.44
N PRO A 36 18.99 14.49 8.30
CA PRO A 36 19.93 15.56 7.95
C PRO A 36 21.37 15.06 7.78
N ARG A 37 21.70 13.88 8.28
CA ARG A 37 23.03 13.25 8.11
C ARG A 37 23.20 12.56 6.76
N GLU A 38 22.11 12.30 6.02
CA GLU A 38 22.19 11.78 4.66
C GLU A 38 22.64 12.87 3.68
N ASP A 39 23.32 12.46 2.62
CA ASP A 39 23.72 13.37 1.55
C ASP A 39 22.51 14.12 1.00
N LYS A 40 22.69 15.40 0.68
CA LYS A 40 21.61 16.28 0.21
C LYS A 40 20.97 15.80 -1.10
N ARG A 41 21.69 15.03 -1.90
CA ARG A 41 21.23 14.46 -3.18
C ARG A 41 20.72 13.05 -3.05
N SER A 42 20.88 12.43 -1.88
CA SER A 42 20.39 11.07 -1.64
C SER A 42 18.87 11.09 -1.42
N PHE A 43 18.16 10.20 -2.10
CA PHE A 43 16.73 9.97 -1.85
C PHE A 43 16.48 9.40 -0.44
N LEU A 44 17.48 8.76 0.20
CA LEU A 44 17.39 8.30 1.59
C LEU A 44 17.24 9.46 2.58
N ARG A 45 17.54 10.70 2.17
CA ARG A 45 17.35 11.88 3.02
C ARG A 45 15.87 12.10 3.34
N GLU A 46 14.97 11.71 2.48
CA GLU A 46 13.53 11.83 2.67
C GLU A 46 13.01 10.55 3.35
N GLY A 47 12.38 10.71 4.53
CA GLY A 47 11.98 9.59 5.39
C GLY A 47 10.99 8.63 4.72
N ARG A 48 10.13 9.12 3.85
CA ARG A 48 9.16 8.31 3.11
C ARG A 48 9.86 7.43 2.07
N GLU A 49 10.83 7.98 1.34
CA GLU A 49 11.62 7.23 0.36
C GLU A 49 12.49 6.18 1.05
N PHE A 50 13.11 6.53 2.18
CA PHE A 50 13.88 5.59 2.99
C PHE A 50 13.00 4.43 3.48
N SER A 51 11.82 4.73 4.03
CA SER A 51 10.84 3.73 4.46
C SER A 51 10.39 2.82 3.30
N THR A 52 10.16 3.40 2.12
CA THR A 52 9.79 2.64 0.91
C THR A 52 10.90 1.68 0.48
N MET A 53 12.16 2.11 0.56
CA MET A 53 13.33 1.24 0.32
C MET A 53 13.34 0.05 1.27
N LEU A 54 13.24 0.27 2.58
CA LEU A 54 13.25 -0.79 3.58
C LEU A 54 12.08 -1.75 3.39
N ASN A 55 10.89 -1.22 3.14
CA ASN A 55 9.70 -2.03 2.89
C ASN A 55 9.87 -2.90 1.63
N SER A 56 10.46 -2.36 0.56
CA SER A 56 10.73 -3.14 -0.65
C SER A 56 11.68 -4.30 -0.40
N CYS A 57 12.75 -4.09 0.39
CA CYS A 57 13.67 -5.14 0.79
C CYS A 57 12.96 -6.26 1.57
N GLY A 58 12.09 -5.90 2.51
CA GLY A 58 11.30 -6.87 3.27
C GLY A 58 10.32 -7.66 2.39
N ARG A 59 9.60 -6.97 1.49
CA ARG A 59 8.58 -7.59 0.60
C ARG A 59 9.18 -8.54 -0.43
N ILE A 60 10.40 -8.28 -0.90
CA ILE A 60 11.11 -9.15 -1.87
C ILE A 60 11.95 -10.25 -1.16
N GLY A 61 11.91 -10.34 0.17
CA GLY A 61 12.66 -11.35 0.92
C GLY A 61 14.16 -11.05 1.04
N LYS A 62 14.57 -9.81 0.87
CA LYS A 62 15.96 -9.32 0.97
C LYS A 62 16.18 -8.44 2.19
N SER A 63 15.58 -8.79 3.31
CA SER A 63 15.61 -7.98 4.56
C SER A 63 17.03 -7.65 5.03
N GLY A 64 18.01 -8.55 4.81
CA GLY A 64 19.41 -8.30 5.15
C GLY A 64 20.00 -7.07 4.44
N VAL A 65 19.58 -6.78 3.20
CA VAL A 65 19.99 -5.56 2.48
C VAL A 65 19.44 -4.32 3.20
N GLY A 66 18.15 -4.34 3.56
CA GLY A 66 17.53 -3.25 4.31
C GLY A 66 18.21 -2.99 5.66
N ILE A 67 18.53 -4.06 6.41
CA ILE A 67 19.26 -3.96 7.68
C ILE A 67 20.63 -3.32 7.48
N SER A 68 21.41 -3.77 6.48
CA SER A 68 22.73 -3.21 6.19
C SER A 68 22.67 -1.72 5.83
N ILE A 69 21.65 -1.29 5.09
CA ILE A 69 21.41 0.13 4.79
C ILE A 69 21.11 0.92 6.08
N CYS A 70 20.30 0.37 6.99
CA CYS A 70 20.03 0.97 8.30
C CYS A 70 21.29 1.08 9.16
N MET A 71 22.20 0.11 9.06
CA MET A 71 23.49 0.12 9.74
C MET A 71 24.51 1.06 9.12
N GLY A 72 24.17 1.74 8.04
CA GLY A 72 25.00 2.80 7.44
C GLY A 72 25.74 2.40 6.17
N ASP A 73 25.52 1.21 5.59
CA ASP A 73 26.09 0.90 4.27
C ASP A 73 25.45 1.82 3.21
N ARG A 74 26.32 2.63 2.58
CA ARG A 74 25.95 3.59 1.51
C ARG A 74 26.64 3.25 0.19
N ASN A 75 27.19 2.03 0.08
CA ASN A 75 27.92 1.54 -1.09
C ASN A 75 27.19 0.35 -1.71
N LYS A 76 27.73 -0.86 -1.51
CA LYS A 76 27.23 -2.07 -2.17
C LYS A 76 25.78 -2.40 -1.81
N MET A 77 25.42 -2.30 -0.54
CA MET A 77 24.06 -2.64 -0.11
C MET A 77 23.05 -1.58 -0.52
N LEU A 78 23.46 -0.30 -0.58
CA LEU A 78 22.58 0.74 -1.12
C LEU A 78 22.29 0.51 -2.59
N GLN A 79 23.30 0.23 -3.42
CA GLN A 79 23.12 -0.09 -4.85
C GLN A 79 22.20 -1.31 -5.05
N GLU A 80 22.35 -2.33 -4.21
CA GLU A 80 21.48 -3.50 -4.26
C GLU A 80 20.05 -3.14 -3.85
N GLY A 81 19.88 -2.33 -2.82
CA GLY A 81 18.58 -1.80 -2.38
C GLY A 81 17.87 -1.01 -3.48
N GLU A 82 18.59 -0.19 -4.26
CA GLU A 82 18.04 0.55 -5.40
C GLU A 82 17.50 -0.38 -6.49
N LYS A 83 18.21 -1.47 -6.80
CA LYS A 83 17.74 -2.51 -7.74
C LYS A 83 16.47 -3.19 -7.21
N ILE A 84 16.45 -3.56 -5.93
CA ILE A 84 15.29 -4.15 -5.25
C ILE A 84 14.09 -3.19 -5.31
N LEU A 85 14.30 -1.90 -5.03
CA LEU A 85 13.24 -0.89 -5.10
C LEU A 85 12.68 -0.75 -6.52
N ALA A 86 13.56 -0.74 -7.54
CA ALA A 86 13.15 -0.70 -8.94
C ALA A 86 12.33 -1.94 -9.33
N GLN A 87 12.79 -3.14 -8.92
CA GLN A 87 12.07 -4.40 -9.12
C GLN A 87 10.71 -4.38 -8.43
N TYR A 88 10.65 -3.97 -7.15
CA TYR A 88 9.41 -3.85 -6.38
C TYR A 88 8.38 -2.94 -7.06
N ARG A 89 8.83 -1.76 -7.53
CA ARG A 89 7.96 -0.81 -8.26
C ARG A 89 7.49 -1.39 -9.60
N SER A 90 8.33 -2.17 -10.29
CA SER A 90 7.95 -2.85 -11.54
C SER A 90 6.89 -3.92 -11.29
N MET A 91 7.06 -4.76 -10.27
CA MET A 91 6.09 -5.78 -9.88
C MET A 91 4.72 -5.18 -9.53
N ILE A 92 4.71 -4.09 -8.76
CA ILE A 92 3.46 -3.39 -8.44
C ILE A 92 2.74 -2.93 -9.72
N ARG A 93 3.46 -2.30 -10.66
CA ARG A 93 2.87 -1.85 -11.93
C ARG A 93 2.28 -3.01 -12.74
N GLU A 94 3.01 -4.12 -12.80
CA GLU A 94 2.57 -5.32 -13.50
C GLU A 94 1.28 -5.89 -12.89
N TYR A 95 1.26 -6.11 -11.57
CA TYR A 95 0.08 -6.62 -10.88
C TYR A 95 -1.13 -5.71 -11.04
N MET A 96 -0.95 -4.40 -10.87
CA MET A 96 -2.05 -3.44 -11.03
C MET A 96 -2.55 -3.39 -12.47
N ASN A 97 -1.68 -3.53 -13.47
CA ASN A 97 -2.05 -3.60 -14.87
C ASN A 97 -2.87 -4.86 -15.19
N VAL A 98 -2.41 -6.04 -14.76
CA VAL A 98 -3.14 -7.31 -14.96
C VAL A 98 -4.50 -7.26 -14.26
N LEU A 99 -4.56 -6.85 -12.98
CA LEU A 99 -5.81 -6.73 -12.23
C LEU A 99 -6.78 -5.70 -12.84
N GLY A 100 -6.26 -4.67 -13.49
CA GLY A 100 -7.06 -3.68 -14.21
C GLY A 100 -7.65 -4.19 -15.51
N ASN A 101 -6.96 -5.08 -16.22
CA ASN A 101 -7.34 -5.63 -17.51
C ASN A 101 -8.20 -6.90 -17.39
N GLU A 102 -7.87 -7.78 -16.43
CA GLU A 102 -8.58 -9.05 -16.21
C GLU A 102 -9.80 -8.84 -15.29
N ARG A 103 -10.88 -8.29 -15.85
CA ARG A 103 -12.09 -7.92 -15.10
C ARG A 103 -12.73 -9.07 -14.35
N TRP A 104 -12.57 -10.30 -14.80
CA TRP A 104 -13.10 -11.51 -14.14
C TRP A 104 -12.50 -11.73 -12.75
N ARG A 105 -11.32 -11.15 -12.48
CA ARG A 105 -10.68 -11.20 -11.16
C ARG A 105 -11.35 -10.31 -10.13
N THR A 106 -12.20 -9.38 -10.55
CA THR A 106 -12.79 -8.39 -9.66
C THR A 106 -14.31 -8.49 -9.67
N ASN A 107 -14.88 -8.73 -8.50
CA ASN A 107 -16.31 -8.60 -8.26
C ASN A 107 -16.54 -7.38 -7.35
N SER A 108 -17.44 -6.48 -7.73
CA SER A 108 -17.68 -5.23 -7.00
C SER A 108 -19.17 -4.92 -6.96
N ASP A 109 -19.65 -4.61 -5.76
CA ASP A 109 -20.96 -4.03 -5.51
C ASP A 109 -20.83 -2.59 -4.95
N GLU A 110 -21.88 -2.07 -4.32
CA GLU A 110 -21.92 -0.72 -3.75
C GLU A 110 -20.99 -0.57 -2.53
N ASN A 111 -20.78 -1.63 -1.75
CA ASN A 111 -20.09 -1.60 -0.47
C ASN A 111 -18.73 -2.30 -0.45
N CYS A 112 -18.52 -3.24 -1.37
CA CYS A 112 -17.38 -4.13 -1.34
C CYS A 112 -16.74 -4.33 -2.73
N VAL A 113 -15.43 -4.53 -2.74
CA VAL A 113 -14.67 -4.97 -3.91
C VAL A 113 -13.87 -6.20 -3.52
N MET A 114 -14.19 -7.32 -4.14
CA MET A 114 -13.45 -8.57 -3.98
C MET A 114 -12.54 -8.81 -5.16
N VAL A 115 -11.25 -9.05 -4.89
CA VAL A 115 -10.22 -9.24 -5.92
C VAL A 115 -9.59 -10.62 -5.76
N ASN A 116 -9.65 -11.43 -6.80
CA ASN A 116 -8.93 -12.69 -6.90
C ASN A 116 -7.56 -12.47 -7.54
N ALA A 117 -6.51 -12.47 -6.73
CA ALA A 117 -5.13 -12.31 -7.16
C ALA A 117 -4.32 -13.63 -7.16
N GLU A 118 -5.03 -14.76 -7.11
CA GLU A 118 -4.46 -16.12 -7.18
C GLU A 118 -3.56 -16.28 -8.41
N GLY A 119 -2.39 -16.90 -8.22
CA GLY A 119 -1.39 -17.10 -9.27
C GLY A 119 -0.72 -15.83 -9.78
N LEU A 120 -1.07 -14.65 -9.24
CA LEU A 120 -0.56 -13.36 -9.71
C LEU A 120 0.23 -12.62 -8.63
N VAL A 121 -0.36 -12.39 -7.47
CA VAL A 121 0.22 -11.58 -6.39
C VAL A 121 0.74 -12.48 -5.28
N PRO A 122 2.05 -12.44 -4.95
CA PRO A 122 2.59 -13.25 -3.85
C PRO A 122 2.06 -12.79 -2.48
N GLU A 123 2.04 -13.70 -1.52
CA GLU A 123 1.56 -13.46 -0.16
C GLU A 123 2.17 -12.21 0.49
N THR A 124 3.46 -11.97 0.27
CA THR A 124 4.19 -10.82 0.82
C THR A 124 3.73 -9.47 0.28
N MET A 125 3.10 -9.43 -0.91
CA MET A 125 2.64 -8.21 -1.58
C MET A 125 1.14 -7.94 -1.40
N THR A 126 0.39 -8.90 -0.84
CA THR A 126 -1.08 -8.83 -0.70
C THR A 126 -1.55 -7.53 -0.03
N GLY A 127 -0.90 -7.16 1.10
CA GLY A 127 -1.24 -5.94 1.84
C GLY A 127 -0.97 -4.66 1.05
N THR A 128 0.10 -4.63 0.26
CA THR A 128 0.44 -3.47 -0.59
C THR A 128 -0.58 -3.30 -1.71
N ILE A 129 -0.88 -4.38 -2.43
CA ILE A 129 -1.80 -4.34 -3.56
C ILE A 129 -3.23 -4.02 -3.10
N SER A 130 -3.70 -4.63 -2.00
CA SER A 130 -5.03 -4.30 -1.44
C SER A 130 -5.14 -2.83 -1.03
N SER A 131 -4.09 -2.24 -0.45
CA SER A 131 -4.06 -0.82 -0.08
C SER A 131 -4.10 0.10 -1.31
N LEU A 132 -3.38 -0.25 -2.39
CA LEU A 132 -3.41 0.53 -3.64
C LEU A 132 -4.78 0.46 -4.31
N ILE A 133 -5.43 -0.71 -4.30
CA ILE A 133 -6.80 -0.87 -4.83
C ILE A 133 -7.78 -0.05 -3.99
N ALA A 134 -7.67 -0.10 -2.66
CA ALA A 134 -8.52 0.69 -1.76
C ALA A 134 -8.33 2.21 -1.93
N GLY A 135 -7.11 2.66 -2.21
CA GLY A 135 -6.79 4.07 -2.49
C GLY A 135 -7.24 4.55 -3.88
N SER A 136 -7.75 3.67 -4.76
CA SER A 136 -8.23 4.08 -6.09
C SER A 136 -9.53 4.88 -5.99
N PRO A 137 -9.67 6.01 -6.73
CA PRO A 137 -10.89 6.84 -6.71
C PRO A 137 -12.19 6.07 -6.97
N LYS A 138 -12.15 5.03 -7.80
CA LYS A 138 -13.32 4.19 -8.10
C LYS A 138 -13.83 3.34 -6.93
N ASN A 139 -13.00 3.19 -5.90
CA ASN A 139 -13.29 2.35 -4.73
C ASN A 139 -13.54 3.16 -3.45
N ILE A 140 -13.62 4.50 -3.54
CA ILE A 140 -13.94 5.36 -2.41
C ILE A 140 -15.25 4.90 -1.76
N GLY A 141 -15.27 4.84 -0.43
CA GLY A 141 -16.44 4.42 0.35
C GLY A 141 -16.60 2.91 0.52
N LYS A 142 -15.76 2.08 -0.12
CA LYS A 142 -15.90 0.62 -0.14
C LYS A 142 -14.89 -0.10 0.75
N ILE A 143 -15.22 -1.33 1.11
CA ILE A 143 -14.28 -2.30 1.66
C ILE A 143 -13.65 -3.06 0.49
N VAL A 144 -12.33 -3.18 0.48
CA VAL A 144 -11.59 -4.00 -0.50
C VAL A 144 -11.09 -5.27 0.19
N ILE A 145 -11.36 -6.42 -0.40
CA ILE A 145 -10.87 -7.73 0.04
C ILE A 145 -10.10 -8.34 -1.12
N LEU A 146 -8.82 -8.64 -0.90
CA LEU A 146 -7.97 -9.31 -1.88
C LEU A 146 -7.60 -10.71 -1.37
N ARG A 147 -7.75 -11.71 -2.25
CA ARG A 147 -7.38 -13.10 -2.03
C ARG A 147 -6.17 -13.45 -2.90
N THR A 148 -5.24 -14.25 -2.35
CA THR A 148 -4.13 -14.86 -3.10
C THR A 148 -3.74 -16.20 -2.48
N ASP A 149 -2.85 -16.91 -3.16
CA ASP A 149 -2.22 -18.11 -2.61
C ASP A 149 -1.27 -17.74 -1.48
N GLY A 150 -1.38 -18.45 -0.37
CA GLY A 150 -0.43 -18.40 0.73
C GLY A 150 0.62 -19.51 0.63
N SER A 151 1.57 -19.49 1.55
CA SER A 151 2.53 -20.59 1.70
C SER A 151 1.83 -21.89 2.12
N GLU A 152 2.43 -23.04 1.74
CA GLU A 152 1.99 -24.38 2.19
C GLU A 152 0.52 -24.74 1.80
N GLY A 153 0.07 -24.27 0.63
CA GLY A 153 -1.27 -24.58 0.13
C GLY A 153 -2.41 -23.81 0.83
N THR A 154 -2.08 -22.80 1.63
CA THR A 154 -3.05 -21.95 2.29
C THR A 154 -3.57 -20.84 1.36
N ILE A 155 -4.67 -20.20 1.75
CA ILE A 155 -5.21 -19.02 1.08
C ILE A 155 -5.03 -17.80 1.99
N LYS A 156 -4.46 -16.74 1.44
CA LYS A 156 -4.25 -15.46 2.13
C LYS A 156 -5.27 -14.42 1.70
N PHE A 157 -5.84 -13.75 2.70
CA PHE A 157 -6.72 -12.59 2.51
C PHE A 157 -6.09 -11.32 3.07
N SER A 158 -6.38 -10.21 2.43
CA SER A 158 -6.08 -8.87 2.96
C SER A 158 -7.28 -7.96 2.71
N SER A 159 -7.77 -7.30 3.76
CA SER A 159 -8.90 -6.37 3.68
C SER A 159 -8.48 -4.96 4.08
N ARG A 160 -9.09 -3.97 3.42
CA ARG A 160 -8.86 -2.54 3.65
C ARG A 160 -10.16 -1.78 3.51
N LYS A 161 -10.43 -0.87 4.44
CA LYS A 161 -11.40 0.21 4.23
C LYS A 161 -10.76 1.26 3.33
N SER A 162 -11.46 1.70 2.29
CA SER A 162 -11.02 2.84 1.48
C SER A 162 -11.29 4.16 2.19
N VAL A 163 -10.78 5.26 1.66
CA VAL A 163 -11.09 6.61 2.15
C VAL A 163 -12.61 6.81 2.16
N SER A 164 -13.11 7.49 3.19
CA SER A 164 -14.56 7.77 3.38
C SER A 164 -15.47 6.54 3.46
N CYS A 165 -14.92 5.36 3.74
CA CYS A 165 -15.74 4.18 4.01
C CYS A 165 -16.47 4.33 5.34
N LYS A 166 -17.80 4.46 5.26
CA LYS A 166 -18.70 4.64 6.41
C LYS A 166 -19.21 3.33 7.02
N SER A 167 -18.72 2.19 6.56
CA SER A 167 -19.13 0.90 7.09
C SER A 167 -18.67 0.72 8.53
N ASP A 168 -19.59 0.33 9.42
CA ASP A 168 -19.30 -0.01 10.82
C ASP A 168 -18.65 -1.38 10.99
N VAL A 169 -18.44 -2.12 9.90
CA VAL A 169 -17.80 -3.43 9.92
C VAL A 169 -16.36 -3.31 10.44
N ASN A 170 -16.06 -3.97 11.54
CA ASN A 170 -14.70 -4.16 12.03
C ASN A 170 -13.99 -5.24 11.19
N LEU A 171 -13.01 -4.86 10.37
CA LEU A 171 -12.32 -5.82 9.50
C LEU A 171 -11.51 -6.85 10.28
N SER A 172 -11.01 -6.54 11.46
CA SER A 172 -10.32 -7.51 12.33
C SER A 172 -11.27 -8.64 12.73
N ASP A 173 -12.48 -8.30 13.17
CA ASP A 173 -13.47 -9.29 13.59
C ASP A 173 -14.01 -10.07 12.39
N LEU A 174 -14.25 -9.41 11.25
CA LEU A 174 -14.63 -10.07 10.00
C LEU A 174 -13.62 -11.14 9.60
N MET A 175 -12.33 -10.79 9.57
CA MET A 175 -11.26 -11.72 9.17
C MET A 175 -11.05 -12.82 10.20
N ARG A 176 -11.13 -12.53 11.50
CA ARG A 176 -11.04 -13.55 12.56
C ARG A 176 -12.17 -14.55 12.51
N ASN A 177 -13.41 -14.07 12.48
CA ASN A 177 -14.59 -14.91 12.49
C ASN A 177 -14.75 -15.71 11.19
N GLY A 178 -14.38 -15.10 10.04
CA GLY A 178 -14.37 -15.76 8.75
C GLY A 178 -13.35 -16.90 8.70
N ALA A 179 -12.11 -16.63 9.12
CA ALA A 179 -11.03 -17.61 9.11
C ALA A 179 -11.30 -18.79 10.05
N ALA A 180 -11.87 -18.55 11.23
CA ALA A 180 -12.19 -19.58 12.21
C ALA A 180 -13.14 -20.68 11.68
N ARG A 181 -13.94 -20.38 10.64
CA ARG A 181 -14.82 -21.34 10.00
C ARG A 181 -14.09 -22.33 9.08
N PHE A 182 -12.83 -22.08 8.78
CA PHE A 182 -11.98 -22.85 7.86
C PHE A 182 -10.64 -23.21 8.53
N ASP A 183 -10.64 -23.46 9.81
CA ASP A 183 -9.47 -23.81 10.62
C ASP A 183 -8.29 -22.84 10.42
N GLY A 184 -8.61 -21.58 10.11
CA GLY A 184 -7.64 -20.54 9.81
C GLY A 184 -7.49 -19.51 10.92
N MET A 185 -6.60 -18.56 10.68
CA MET A 185 -6.32 -17.45 11.57
C MET A 185 -6.54 -16.12 10.87
N GLY A 186 -7.17 -15.17 11.57
CA GLY A 186 -7.39 -13.83 11.06
C GLY A 186 -7.31 -12.78 12.16
N GLY A 187 -7.16 -11.51 11.74
CA GLY A 187 -7.09 -10.38 12.65
C GLY A 187 -6.42 -9.16 12.03
N GLY A 188 -6.23 -8.14 12.82
CA GLY A 188 -5.64 -6.87 12.39
C GLY A 188 -6.25 -5.69 13.12
N HIS A 189 -6.46 -4.61 12.40
CA HIS A 189 -7.12 -3.40 12.88
C HIS A 189 -8.52 -3.26 12.24
N GLU A 190 -9.33 -2.37 12.81
CA GLU A 190 -10.67 -2.09 12.31
C GLU A 190 -10.70 -1.75 10.81
N ALA A 191 -9.74 -0.95 10.32
CA ALA A 191 -9.68 -0.49 8.93
C ALA A 191 -8.76 -1.33 8.03
N ALA A 192 -7.96 -2.25 8.59
CA ALA A 192 -6.96 -3.04 7.86
C ALA A 192 -6.70 -4.37 8.56
N ALA A 193 -7.10 -5.46 7.95
CA ALA A 193 -6.98 -6.80 8.52
C ALA A 193 -6.59 -7.84 7.47
N GLY A 194 -6.26 -9.03 7.91
CA GLY A 194 -5.95 -10.16 7.04
C GLY A 194 -6.36 -11.48 7.66
N ALA A 195 -6.41 -12.50 6.82
CA ALA A 195 -6.66 -13.86 7.25
C ALA A 195 -5.82 -14.84 6.44
N LYS A 196 -5.61 -16.02 7.02
CA LYS A 196 -5.00 -17.18 6.37
C LYS A 196 -5.83 -18.40 6.73
N ILE A 197 -6.25 -19.15 5.71
CA ILE A 197 -7.06 -20.37 5.85
C ILE A 197 -6.37 -21.53 5.13
N THR A 198 -6.66 -22.74 5.53
CA THR A 198 -6.20 -23.98 4.87
C THR A 198 -7.13 -24.41 3.73
#